data_1b7ebda093bb25dd5a66f4626d36ad17
#
_entry.id   1b7ebda093bb25dd5a66f4626d36ad17
#
_cell.length_a   1.000
_cell.length_b   1.000
_cell.length_c   1.000
_cell.angle_alpha   90.00
_cell.angle_beta   90.00
_cell.angle_gamma   90.00
#
_symmetry.space_group_name_H-M   'P 1'
#
loop_
_entity.id
_entity.type
_entity.pdbx_description
1 polymer ?
#
loop_
_entity_poly.entity_id
_entity_poly.type
_entity_poly.pdbx_seq_one_letter_code
_entity_poly.pdbx_strand_id
1 'polypeptide(L)'
;MQTARTNLPHIPLVQTSFPAEYADCVRNQVLSGFIGPGQATSTFAAKLAEYAGLSYCVLTVSGTIALSVAAKAVGLEPGDEILVPAYGVISTVNAFASIGLKPRLVDIEKDSGAISLRQVERMCSSRTRAVCYVNFSGYTGQDLPELRDYCSQNDIPLIEDAACALGQMYNGTKAGAFGHVGTYSFSVPKILTTGQGGALVTADESIYKKAAAFIDHGDLEWRRTNLNREIGTNLRFTDIQSALGLAQLRDMEERLQLKRSAFKVLKDALGERLFDVPGGAAPLHNIVFSEHPDELVTALKAHGISAARPYRLLSQHPAYQELPAASMDNSQFWTDHAVYLPFGLALTPQDTERIAASIEASGISLLSIQVRQ
;
A
#
# COMPACT_ATOMS: atom_id res chain seq x y z
N MET A 1 -4.00 39.92 18.68
CA MET A 1 -2.77 39.24 19.14
C MET A 1 -2.10 38.67 17.92
N GLN A 2 -0.95 39.24 17.50
CA GLN A 2 -0.12 38.67 16.45
C GLN A 2 0.49 37.37 16.99
N THR A 3 0.10 36.23 16.42
CA THR A 3 0.75 34.98 16.68
C THR A 3 2.19 35.07 16.21
N ALA A 4 3.13 34.96 17.15
CA ALA A 4 4.55 34.85 16.85
C ALA A 4 4.73 33.70 15.85
N ARG A 5 5.14 34.00 14.62
CA ARG A 5 5.57 32.96 13.66
C ARG A 5 6.78 32.28 14.28
N THR A 6 6.60 31.05 14.72
CA THR A 6 7.70 30.20 15.18
C THR A 6 8.67 30.03 14.01
N ASN A 7 9.93 30.45 14.17
CA ASN A 7 11.01 30.25 13.17
C ASN A 7 11.45 28.77 13.06
N LEU A 8 10.60 27.84 13.44
CA LEU A 8 10.89 26.40 13.38
C LEU A 8 10.73 25.89 11.93
N PRO A 9 11.59 24.99 11.47
CA PRO A 9 11.49 24.43 10.15
C PRO A 9 10.15 23.73 9.93
N HIS A 10 9.62 23.82 8.71
CA HIS A 10 8.38 23.16 8.33
C HIS A 10 8.55 21.64 8.31
N ILE A 11 7.59 20.92 8.88
CA ILE A 11 7.50 19.44 8.83
C ILE A 11 6.49 19.08 7.74
N PRO A 12 6.93 18.55 6.58
CA PRO A 12 6.02 18.14 5.50
C PRO A 12 5.27 16.87 5.87
N LEU A 13 4.12 16.63 5.22
CA LEU A 13 3.32 15.42 5.44
C LEU A 13 4.07 14.13 5.09
N VAL A 14 4.83 14.18 3.98
CA VAL A 14 5.64 13.05 3.49
C VAL A 14 7.06 13.53 3.32
N GLN A 15 8.00 12.74 3.84
CA GLN A 15 9.41 13.06 3.72
C GLN A 15 10.21 11.79 3.39
N THR A 16 10.84 11.78 2.22
CA THR A 16 11.77 10.72 1.80
C THR A 16 13.21 11.18 2.05
N SER A 17 14.08 10.22 2.35
CA SER A 17 15.51 10.44 2.48
C SER A 17 16.28 9.35 1.76
N PHE A 18 17.34 9.75 1.05
CA PHE A 18 18.20 8.84 0.32
C PHE A 18 19.65 9.11 0.69
N PRO A 19 20.38 8.11 1.22
CA PRO A 19 21.84 8.16 1.32
C PRO A 19 22.49 8.42 -0.05
N ALA A 20 23.65 9.04 -0.07
CA ALA A 20 24.38 9.35 -1.31
C ALA A 20 24.68 8.09 -2.14
N GLU A 21 24.95 6.96 -1.48
CA GLU A 21 25.22 5.67 -2.12
C GLU A 21 24.08 5.19 -3.02
N TYR A 22 22.82 5.56 -2.72
CA TYR A 22 21.69 5.22 -3.59
C TYR A 22 21.73 6.00 -4.89
N ALA A 23 22.13 7.27 -4.83
CA ALA A 23 22.33 8.10 -6.03
C ALA A 23 23.48 7.55 -6.88
N ASP A 24 24.57 7.06 -6.26
CA ASP A 24 25.70 6.44 -6.97
C ASP A 24 25.28 5.15 -7.68
N CYS A 25 24.43 4.33 -7.08
CA CYS A 25 23.87 3.14 -7.75
C CYS A 25 23.14 3.51 -9.05
N VAL A 26 22.27 4.52 -8.99
CA VAL A 26 21.54 5.02 -10.17
C VAL A 26 22.48 5.61 -11.20
N ARG A 27 23.44 6.44 -10.78
CA ARG A 27 24.46 7.04 -11.64
C ARG A 27 25.26 5.98 -12.39
N ASN A 28 25.70 4.92 -11.68
CA ASN A 28 26.47 3.85 -12.28
C ASN A 28 25.64 3.04 -13.29
N GLN A 29 24.36 2.81 -13.01
CA GLN A 29 23.43 2.17 -13.95
C GLN A 29 23.26 3.00 -15.22
N VAL A 30 23.13 4.33 -15.12
CA VAL A 30 23.04 5.22 -16.28
C VAL A 30 24.33 5.20 -17.08
N LEU A 31 25.50 5.27 -16.42
CA LEU A 31 26.81 5.26 -17.09
C LEU A 31 27.11 3.92 -17.78
N SER A 32 26.50 2.82 -17.35
CA SER A 32 26.65 1.51 -18.02
C SER A 32 26.01 1.46 -19.41
N GLY A 33 25.07 2.38 -19.69
CA GLY A 33 24.27 2.38 -20.92
C GLY A 33 23.11 1.38 -20.93
N PHE A 34 23.01 0.47 -19.95
CA PHE A 34 21.91 -0.50 -19.83
C PHE A 34 20.79 0.10 -18.95
N ILE A 35 19.85 0.83 -19.55
CA ILE A 35 18.83 1.61 -18.86
C ILE A 35 17.41 1.03 -18.94
N GLY A 36 17.15 0.14 -19.89
CA GLY A 36 15.88 -0.59 -20.05
C GLY A 36 15.79 -1.82 -19.15
N PRO A 37 14.77 -2.70 -19.38
CA PRO A 37 14.69 -3.98 -18.67
C PRO A 37 15.89 -4.88 -18.96
N GLY A 38 16.58 -5.34 -17.91
CA GLY A 38 17.81 -6.13 -18.06
C GLY A 38 18.21 -6.85 -16.77
N GLN A 39 19.53 -6.91 -16.52
CA GLN A 39 20.11 -7.67 -15.41
C GLN A 39 19.70 -7.09 -14.04
N ALA A 40 19.69 -5.77 -13.87
CA ALA A 40 19.29 -5.15 -12.61
C ALA A 40 17.82 -5.43 -12.30
N THR A 41 16.95 -5.40 -13.31
CA THR A 41 15.52 -5.71 -13.20
C THR A 41 15.33 -7.19 -12.79
N SER A 42 16.01 -8.12 -13.43
CA SER A 42 15.94 -9.55 -13.08
C SER A 42 16.44 -9.82 -11.66
N THR A 43 17.54 -9.17 -11.27
CA THR A 43 18.10 -9.29 -9.92
C THR A 43 17.18 -8.71 -8.86
N PHE A 44 16.57 -7.55 -9.12
CA PHE A 44 15.63 -6.93 -8.20
C PHE A 44 14.38 -7.79 -8.02
N ALA A 45 13.81 -8.33 -9.10
CA ALA A 45 12.67 -9.24 -9.03
C ALA A 45 12.99 -10.49 -8.18
N ALA A 46 14.13 -11.15 -8.43
CA ALA A 46 14.54 -12.33 -7.67
C ALA A 46 14.73 -12.03 -6.17
N LYS A 47 15.45 -10.94 -5.85
CA LYS A 47 15.67 -10.54 -4.44
C LYS A 47 14.40 -10.09 -3.74
N LEU A 48 13.45 -9.47 -4.45
CA LEU A 48 12.18 -9.08 -3.87
C LEU A 48 11.28 -10.29 -3.61
N ALA A 49 11.26 -11.29 -4.50
CA ALA A 49 10.57 -12.56 -4.28
C ALA A 49 11.14 -13.27 -3.03
N GLU A 50 12.47 -13.41 -2.94
CA GLU A 50 13.16 -13.95 -1.77
C GLU A 50 12.81 -13.18 -0.49
N TYR A 51 12.85 -11.85 -0.53
CA TYR A 51 12.49 -11.00 0.60
C TYR A 51 11.04 -11.19 1.02
N ALA A 52 10.11 -11.35 0.09
CA ALA A 52 8.70 -11.64 0.37
C ALA A 52 8.46 -13.08 0.87
N GLY A 53 9.44 -13.98 0.76
CA GLY A 53 9.30 -15.41 1.09
C GLY A 53 8.52 -16.19 0.04
N LEU A 54 8.55 -15.74 -1.23
CA LEU A 54 7.83 -16.32 -2.35
C LEU A 54 8.77 -16.69 -3.50
N SER A 55 8.27 -17.51 -4.44
CA SER A 55 9.11 -18.02 -5.54
C SER A 55 9.25 -17.06 -6.70
N TYR A 56 8.24 -16.23 -6.95
CA TYR A 56 8.13 -15.44 -8.18
C TYR A 56 7.78 -13.97 -7.92
N CYS A 57 8.38 -13.10 -8.72
CA CYS A 57 8.08 -11.68 -8.74
C CYS A 57 8.06 -11.16 -10.18
N VAL A 58 7.08 -10.31 -10.48
CA VAL A 58 6.97 -9.54 -11.73
C VAL A 58 6.96 -8.07 -11.40
N LEU A 59 7.96 -7.33 -11.87
CA LEU A 59 8.04 -5.87 -11.67
C LEU A 59 7.20 -5.15 -12.70
N THR A 60 6.50 -4.09 -12.28
CA THR A 60 5.59 -3.29 -13.10
C THR A 60 5.82 -1.80 -12.94
N VAL A 61 5.27 -0.99 -13.84
CA VAL A 61 5.44 0.47 -13.84
C VAL A 61 4.74 1.19 -12.69
N SER A 62 3.82 0.54 -11.97
CA SER A 62 3.16 1.08 -10.76
C SER A 62 2.44 -0.01 -9.98
N GLY A 63 2.13 0.26 -8.69
CA GLY A 63 1.31 -0.64 -7.87
C GLY A 63 -0.11 -0.82 -8.42
N THR A 64 -0.71 0.22 -8.99
CA THR A 64 -2.03 0.15 -9.66
C THR A 64 -2.01 -0.87 -10.80
N ILE A 65 -0.97 -0.81 -11.63
CA ILE A 65 -0.79 -1.78 -12.72
C ILE A 65 -0.48 -3.18 -12.17
N ALA A 66 0.27 -3.30 -11.07
CA ALA A 66 0.49 -4.60 -10.44
C ALA A 66 -0.84 -5.29 -10.05
N LEU A 67 -1.80 -4.53 -9.48
CA LEU A 67 -3.15 -5.03 -9.17
C LEU A 67 -3.93 -5.45 -10.44
N SER A 68 -3.91 -4.63 -11.50
CA SER A 68 -4.57 -4.97 -12.77
C SER A 68 -3.97 -6.24 -13.39
N VAL A 69 -2.64 -6.36 -13.36
CA VAL A 69 -1.92 -7.55 -13.86
C VAL A 69 -2.23 -8.77 -12.98
N ALA A 70 -2.28 -8.61 -11.65
CA ALA A 70 -2.66 -9.67 -10.73
C ALA A 70 -4.05 -10.22 -11.04
N ALA A 71 -5.04 -9.34 -11.24
CA ALA A 71 -6.40 -9.73 -11.59
C ALA A 71 -6.46 -10.55 -12.91
N LYS A 72 -5.75 -10.08 -13.94
CA LYS A 72 -5.66 -10.84 -15.21
C LYS A 72 -4.93 -12.18 -15.03
N ALA A 73 -3.86 -12.21 -14.27
CA ALA A 73 -3.05 -13.41 -14.06
C ALA A 73 -3.80 -14.51 -13.30
N VAL A 74 -4.71 -14.14 -12.36
CA VAL A 74 -5.60 -15.10 -11.69
C VAL A 74 -6.82 -15.48 -12.54
N GLY A 75 -6.95 -14.94 -13.75
CA GLY A 75 -7.95 -15.36 -14.72
C GLY A 75 -9.25 -14.56 -14.71
N LEU A 76 -9.26 -13.34 -14.16
CA LEU A 76 -10.45 -12.49 -14.21
C LEU A 76 -10.65 -11.87 -15.58
N GLU A 77 -11.90 -11.82 -16.03
CA GLU A 77 -12.31 -11.29 -17.31
C GLU A 77 -13.23 -10.05 -17.15
N PRO A 78 -13.29 -9.16 -18.15
CA PRO A 78 -14.21 -8.02 -18.12
C PRO A 78 -15.64 -8.42 -17.79
N GLY A 79 -16.25 -7.77 -16.82
CA GLY A 79 -17.58 -8.09 -16.31
C GLY A 79 -17.60 -8.88 -15.00
N ASP A 80 -16.49 -9.51 -14.62
CA ASP A 80 -16.37 -10.23 -13.34
C ASP A 80 -16.47 -9.29 -12.15
N GLU A 81 -17.16 -9.74 -11.09
CA GLU A 81 -17.29 -9.02 -9.83
C GLU A 81 -16.08 -9.28 -8.92
N ILE A 82 -15.50 -8.23 -8.38
CA ILE A 82 -14.44 -8.30 -7.37
C ILE A 82 -14.83 -7.50 -6.12
N LEU A 83 -14.71 -8.10 -4.94
CA LEU A 83 -14.91 -7.40 -3.68
C LEU A 83 -13.67 -6.56 -3.36
N VAL A 84 -13.89 -5.28 -3.00
CA VAL A 84 -12.81 -4.33 -2.66
C VAL A 84 -13.21 -3.49 -1.44
N PRO A 85 -12.27 -3.02 -0.59
CA PRO A 85 -12.58 -2.13 0.51
C PRO A 85 -13.27 -0.84 0.04
N ALA A 86 -14.23 -0.36 0.81
CA ALA A 86 -14.94 0.89 0.53
C ALA A 86 -14.16 2.15 0.93
N TYR A 87 -13.10 2.00 1.72
CA TYR A 87 -12.23 3.07 2.17
C TYR A 87 -10.76 2.79 1.81
N GLY A 88 -10.09 3.77 1.25
CA GLY A 88 -8.67 3.67 0.88
C GLY A 88 -8.33 4.45 -0.39
N VAL A 89 -7.18 4.17 -0.94
CA VAL A 89 -6.68 4.82 -2.17
C VAL A 89 -7.54 4.41 -3.36
N ILE A 90 -7.97 5.41 -4.16
CA ILE A 90 -8.73 5.20 -5.40
C ILE A 90 -8.03 4.26 -6.39
N SER A 91 -6.70 4.13 -6.29
CA SER A 91 -5.91 3.25 -7.16
C SER A 91 -6.35 1.80 -7.13
N THR A 92 -6.79 1.28 -5.97
CA THR A 92 -7.24 -0.11 -5.83
C THR A 92 -8.51 -0.36 -6.67
N VAL A 93 -9.52 0.51 -6.57
CA VAL A 93 -10.74 0.40 -7.39
C VAL A 93 -10.42 0.64 -8.86
N ASN A 94 -9.63 1.67 -9.17
CA ASN A 94 -9.24 2.00 -10.55
C ASN A 94 -8.49 0.87 -11.23
N ALA A 95 -7.63 0.13 -10.51
CA ALA A 95 -6.90 -1.00 -11.08
C ALA A 95 -7.83 -2.04 -11.69
N PHE A 96 -8.96 -2.29 -11.07
CA PHE A 96 -9.93 -3.30 -11.51
C PHE A 96 -10.96 -2.71 -12.49
N ALA A 97 -11.50 -1.54 -12.20
CA ALA A 97 -12.49 -0.89 -13.07
C ALA A 97 -11.91 -0.56 -14.46
N SER A 98 -10.64 -0.13 -14.52
CA SER A 98 -9.98 0.24 -15.79
C SER A 98 -9.77 -0.94 -16.76
N ILE A 99 -9.81 -2.18 -16.27
CA ILE A 99 -9.72 -3.39 -17.08
C ILE A 99 -11.09 -4.07 -17.29
N GLY A 100 -12.18 -3.35 -16.96
CA GLY A 100 -13.55 -3.79 -17.20
C GLY A 100 -14.15 -4.71 -16.13
N LEU A 101 -13.47 -4.93 -15.00
CA LEU A 101 -14.05 -5.63 -13.86
C LEU A 101 -15.12 -4.77 -13.18
N LYS A 102 -15.96 -5.39 -12.37
CA LYS A 102 -17.03 -4.76 -11.60
C LYS A 102 -16.68 -4.77 -10.09
N PRO A 103 -15.99 -3.73 -9.59
CA PRO A 103 -15.74 -3.63 -8.16
C PRO A 103 -17.05 -3.54 -7.38
N ARG A 104 -17.13 -4.28 -6.27
CA ARG A 104 -18.19 -4.19 -5.28
C ARG A 104 -17.59 -3.77 -3.96
N LEU A 105 -18.10 -2.67 -3.41
CA LEU A 105 -17.53 -2.06 -2.21
C LEU A 105 -17.97 -2.83 -0.96
N VAL A 106 -17.00 -3.15 -0.11
CA VAL A 106 -17.17 -3.86 1.17
C VAL A 106 -16.73 -2.94 2.29
N ASP A 107 -17.53 -2.83 3.36
CA ASP A 107 -17.13 -2.03 4.52
C ASP A 107 -15.88 -2.61 5.18
N ILE A 108 -15.11 -1.75 5.83
CA ILE A 108 -13.92 -2.12 6.58
C ILE A 108 -14.26 -2.37 8.06
N GLU A 109 -13.37 -3.00 8.78
CA GLU A 109 -13.43 -3.02 10.24
C GLU A 109 -12.84 -1.71 10.80
N LYS A 110 -13.51 -1.18 11.83
CA LYS A 110 -13.16 0.12 12.42
C LYS A 110 -11.77 0.10 13.07
N ASP A 111 -11.40 -1.04 13.60
CA ASP A 111 -10.19 -1.28 14.40
C ASP A 111 -8.95 -1.67 13.59
N SER A 112 -9.10 -1.94 12.29
CA SER A 112 -7.98 -2.33 11.42
C SER A 112 -7.90 -1.51 10.12
N GLY A 113 -9.00 -0.91 9.69
CA GLY A 113 -9.08 -0.25 8.38
C GLY A 113 -9.10 -1.23 7.20
N ALA A 114 -9.18 -2.54 7.45
CA ALA A 114 -9.21 -3.60 6.43
C ALA A 114 -10.57 -4.29 6.39
N ILE A 115 -10.87 -5.00 5.31
CA ILE A 115 -12.04 -5.87 5.23
C ILE A 115 -11.80 -7.12 6.09
N SER A 116 -12.87 -7.67 6.70
CA SER A 116 -12.81 -8.89 7.49
C SER A 116 -13.40 -10.08 6.74
N LEU A 117 -13.09 -11.31 7.21
CA LEU A 117 -13.75 -12.52 6.73
C LEU A 117 -15.27 -12.38 6.82
N ARG A 118 -15.80 -11.92 7.96
CA ARG A 118 -17.24 -11.72 8.17
C ARG A 118 -17.88 -10.79 7.13
N GLN A 119 -17.18 -9.71 6.76
CA GLN A 119 -17.68 -8.79 5.75
C GLN A 119 -17.68 -9.45 4.36
N VAL A 120 -16.62 -10.18 4.04
CA VAL A 120 -16.52 -10.91 2.77
C VAL A 120 -17.61 -11.97 2.65
N GLU A 121 -17.83 -12.80 3.68
CA GLU A 121 -18.90 -13.81 3.70
C GLU A 121 -20.29 -13.22 3.45
N ARG A 122 -20.59 -12.06 4.06
CA ARG A 122 -21.86 -11.33 3.84
C ARG A 122 -22.03 -10.82 2.42
N MET A 123 -20.94 -10.45 1.78
CA MET A 123 -20.94 -9.79 0.47
C MET A 123 -20.71 -10.75 -0.68
N CYS A 124 -20.11 -11.92 -0.45
CA CYS A 124 -19.92 -12.95 -1.46
C CYS A 124 -21.24 -13.43 -2.05
N SER A 125 -21.23 -13.65 -3.35
CA SER A 125 -22.35 -14.19 -4.12
C SER A 125 -21.83 -15.10 -5.23
N SER A 126 -22.71 -15.77 -5.95
CA SER A 126 -22.35 -16.59 -7.12
C SER A 126 -21.67 -15.77 -8.25
N ARG A 127 -21.71 -14.45 -8.20
CA ARG A 127 -21.05 -13.54 -9.15
C ARG A 127 -19.66 -13.13 -8.71
N THR A 128 -19.32 -13.29 -7.44
CA THR A 128 -18.01 -12.90 -6.91
C THR A 128 -16.94 -13.83 -7.48
N ARG A 129 -15.95 -13.24 -8.15
CA ARG A 129 -14.84 -13.94 -8.81
C ARG A 129 -13.49 -13.71 -8.15
N ALA A 130 -13.36 -12.71 -7.30
CA ALA A 130 -12.17 -12.46 -6.51
C ALA A 130 -12.46 -11.57 -5.31
N VAL A 131 -11.53 -11.56 -4.36
CA VAL A 131 -11.48 -10.63 -3.24
C VAL A 131 -10.15 -9.90 -3.30
N CYS A 132 -10.18 -8.56 -3.15
CA CYS A 132 -8.99 -7.75 -2.93
C CYS A 132 -8.91 -7.35 -1.46
N TYR A 133 -7.93 -7.88 -0.74
CA TYR A 133 -7.60 -7.44 0.62
C TYR A 133 -6.53 -6.35 0.56
N VAL A 134 -6.72 -5.27 1.31
CA VAL A 134 -5.74 -4.16 1.40
C VAL A 134 -5.12 -4.16 2.80
N ASN A 135 -3.80 -4.30 2.87
CA ASN A 135 -3.01 -4.08 4.09
C ASN A 135 -2.96 -2.58 4.37
N PHE A 136 -4.08 -2.04 4.90
CA PHE A 136 -4.30 -0.61 5.04
C PHE A 136 -3.21 0.03 5.90
N SER A 137 -2.58 1.08 5.37
CA SER A 137 -1.52 1.83 6.07
C SER A 137 -0.31 0.99 6.53
N GLY A 138 -0.16 -0.25 6.06
CA GLY A 138 0.89 -1.17 6.46
C GLY A 138 0.47 -2.13 7.58
N TYR A 139 -0.79 -2.10 8.00
CA TYR A 139 -1.34 -3.06 8.94
C TYR A 139 -1.90 -4.28 8.24
N THR A 140 -1.74 -5.44 8.86
CA THR A 140 -2.36 -6.70 8.43
C THR A 140 -3.42 -7.07 9.44
N GLY A 141 -4.67 -7.31 9.00
CA GLY A 141 -5.77 -7.72 9.86
C GLY A 141 -5.57 -9.13 10.40
N GLN A 142 -6.10 -9.37 11.60
CA GLN A 142 -5.93 -10.64 12.31
C GLN A 142 -6.57 -11.83 11.59
N ASP A 143 -7.68 -11.62 10.91
CA ASP A 143 -8.46 -12.62 10.20
C ASP A 143 -8.05 -12.82 8.72
N LEU A 144 -6.90 -12.25 8.29
CA LEU A 144 -6.39 -12.47 6.93
C LEU A 144 -6.04 -13.93 6.62
N PRO A 145 -5.43 -14.72 7.53
CA PRO A 145 -5.23 -16.15 7.32
C PRO A 145 -6.54 -16.92 7.09
N GLU A 146 -7.55 -16.68 7.92
CA GLU A 146 -8.87 -17.31 7.82
C GLU A 146 -9.60 -16.88 6.53
N LEU A 147 -9.47 -15.62 6.15
CA LEU A 147 -9.98 -15.10 4.87
C LEU A 147 -9.31 -15.81 3.67
N ARG A 148 -7.99 -16.05 3.76
CA ARG A 148 -7.26 -16.79 2.73
C ARG A 148 -7.79 -18.23 2.59
N ASP A 149 -8.03 -18.90 3.73
CA ASP A 149 -8.55 -20.25 3.75
C ASP A 149 -9.98 -20.31 3.19
N TYR A 150 -10.84 -19.38 3.60
CA TYR A 150 -12.19 -19.25 3.04
C TYR A 150 -12.17 -19.06 1.52
N CYS A 151 -11.36 -18.15 1.03
CA CYS A 151 -11.21 -17.88 -0.40
C CYS A 151 -10.75 -19.14 -1.16
N SER A 152 -9.77 -19.87 -0.61
CA SER A 152 -9.27 -21.12 -1.21
C SER A 152 -10.32 -22.23 -1.24
N GLN A 153 -11.11 -22.39 -0.19
CA GLN A 153 -12.17 -23.40 -0.10
C GLN A 153 -13.34 -23.13 -1.07
N ASN A 154 -13.49 -21.88 -1.49
CA ASN A 154 -14.58 -21.45 -2.39
C ASN A 154 -14.08 -21.17 -3.83
N ASP A 155 -12.84 -21.52 -4.18
CA ASP A 155 -12.22 -21.25 -5.49
C ASP A 155 -12.26 -19.75 -5.87
N ILE A 156 -12.15 -18.87 -4.88
CA ILE A 156 -12.12 -17.41 -5.04
C ILE A 156 -10.68 -16.91 -4.90
N PRO A 157 -10.01 -16.41 -5.92
CA PRO A 157 -8.69 -15.78 -5.79
C PRO A 157 -8.70 -14.64 -4.79
N LEU A 158 -7.75 -14.66 -3.83
CA LEU A 158 -7.43 -13.54 -2.95
C LEU A 158 -6.25 -12.77 -3.51
N ILE A 159 -6.49 -11.53 -3.92
CA ILE A 159 -5.47 -10.56 -4.33
C ILE A 159 -5.13 -9.71 -3.11
N GLU A 160 -3.87 -9.71 -2.69
CA GLU A 160 -3.42 -8.93 -1.54
C GLU A 160 -2.74 -7.64 -1.99
N ASP A 161 -3.38 -6.51 -1.74
CA ASP A 161 -2.79 -5.18 -1.96
C ASP A 161 -1.92 -4.82 -0.74
N ALA A 162 -0.64 -5.18 -0.81
CA ALA A 162 0.37 -4.84 0.18
C ALA A 162 1.17 -3.57 -0.19
N ALA A 163 0.60 -2.67 -1.00
CA ALA A 163 1.25 -1.45 -1.46
C ALA A 163 1.78 -0.55 -0.33
N CYS A 164 1.25 -0.67 0.88
CA CYS A 164 1.67 0.08 2.05
C CYS A 164 2.45 -0.78 3.07
N ALA A 165 2.66 -2.08 2.80
CA ALA A 165 3.03 -3.06 3.82
C ALA A 165 4.31 -3.85 3.50
N LEU A 166 5.12 -3.43 2.51
CA LEU A 166 6.38 -4.10 2.21
C LEU A 166 7.26 -4.18 3.48
N GLY A 167 7.63 -5.40 3.85
CA GLY A 167 8.43 -5.69 5.05
C GLY A 167 7.63 -5.86 6.35
N GLN A 168 6.32 -5.59 6.36
CA GLN A 168 5.47 -5.92 7.50
C GLN A 168 5.26 -7.42 7.61
N MET A 169 5.03 -7.89 8.82
CA MET A 169 4.80 -9.31 9.11
C MET A 169 3.62 -9.50 10.05
N TYR A 170 2.89 -10.58 9.85
CA TYR A 170 1.88 -11.08 10.77
C TYR A 170 2.04 -12.60 10.93
N ASN A 171 2.18 -13.07 12.17
CA ASN A 171 2.39 -14.50 12.49
C ASN A 171 3.50 -15.18 11.65
N GLY A 172 4.62 -14.48 11.45
CA GLY A 172 5.77 -15.02 10.71
C GLY A 172 5.65 -14.96 9.18
N THR A 173 4.52 -14.55 8.63
CA THR A 173 4.29 -14.38 7.19
C THR A 173 4.36 -12.90 6.82
N LYS A 174 5.06 -12.56 5.76
CA LYS A 174 5.16 -11.18 5.27
C LYS A 174 3.88 -10.76 4.54
N ALA A 175 3.48 -9.51 4.73
CA ALA A 175 2.42 -8.89 3.95
C ALA A 175 2.75 -8.97 2.45
N GLY A 176 1.79 -9.35 1.63
CA GLY A 176 1.94 -9.69 0.21
C GLY A 176 2.11 -11.20 -0.04
N ALA A 177 2.28 -12.01 1.01
CA ALA A 177 2.44 -13.47 0.90
C ALA A 177 1.23 -14.27 1.42
N PHE A 178 0.18 -13.61 1.90
CA PHE A 178 -1.04 -14.29 2.35
C PHE A 178 -1.98 -14.61 1.18
N GLY A 179 -2.11 -13.71 0.19
CA GLY A 179 -2.96 -13.92 -0.97
C GLY A 179 -2.45 -15.02 -1.91
N HIS A 180 -3.27 -15.40 -2.90
CA HIS A 180 -2.81 -16.20 -4.04
C HIS A 180 -1.78 -15.41 -4.86
N VAL A 181 -1.93 -14.10 -4.82
CA VAL A 181 -1.02 -13.12 -5.42
C VAL A 181 -0.99 -11.87 -4.55
N GLY A 182 0.20 -11.37 -4.26
CA GLY A 182 0.41 -10.11 -3.56
C GLY A 182 0.93 -9.02 -4.48
N THR A 183 0.69 -7.76 -4.13
CA THR A 183 1.21 -6.62 -4.90
C THR A 183 1.87 -5.58 -4.00
N TYR A 184 2.94 -4.96 -4.51
CA TYR A 184 3.63 -3.86 -3.86
C TYR A 184 3.63 -2.61 -4.74
N SER A 185 3.81 -1.46 -4.09
CA SER A 185 4.00 -0.17 -4.76
C SER A 185 5.34 0.43 -4.38
N PHE A 186 6.02 1.02 -5.36
CA PHE A 186 7.27 1.76 -5.18
C PHE A 186 7.09 3.26 -5.50
N SER A 187 5.88 3.81 -5.30
CA SER A 187 5.64 5.24 -5.40
C SER A 187 6.32 6.00 -4.24
N VAL A 188 6.46 7.31 -4.39
CA VAL A 188 7.26 8.18 -3.50
C VAL A 188 7.05 7.97 -2.00
N PRO A 189 5.82 7.84 -1.45
CA PRO A 189 5.64 7.74 0.01
C PRO A 189 5.99 6.37 0.61
N LYS A 190 6.33 5.36 -0.23
CA LYS A 190 6.52 3.98 0.24
C LYS A 190 7.87 3.78 0.93
N ILE A 191 7.95 2.74 1.77
CA ILE A 191 9.16 2.37 2.51
C ILE A 191 10.35 2.10 1.56
N LEU A 192 10.08 1.54 0.40
CA LEU A 192 10.97 1.41 -0.74
C LEU A 192 10.34 2.13 -1.92
N THR A 193 11.04 3.10 -2.51
CA THR A 193 10.53 3.88 -3.64
C THR A 193 11.53 3.97 -4.77
N THR A 194 11.01 3.89 -5.99
CA THR A 194 11.77 4.12 -7.23
C THR A 194 11.19 5.30 -8.02
N GLY A 195 10.52 6.24 -7.27
CA GLY A 195 9.74 7.33 -7.84
C GLY A 195 8.35 6.86 -8.28
N GLN A 196 8.30 5.91 -9.18
CA GLN A 196 7.15 5.12 -9.59
C GLN A 196 7.57 3.67 -9.75
N GLY A 197 6.64 2.75 -9.58
CA GLY A 197 6.88 1.32 -9.75
C GLY A 197 5.94 0.47 -8.92
N GLY A 198 5.95 -0.81 -9.17
CA GLY A 198 5.23 -1.81 -8.42
C GLY A 198 5.76 -3.21 -8.69
N ALA A 199 5.22 -4.17 -7.98
CA ALA A 199 5.52 -5.57 -8.18
C ALA A 199 4.30 -6.43 -7.88
N LEU A 200 4.22 -7.56 -8.56
CA LEU A 200 3.38 -8.70 -8.23
C LEU A 200 4.28 -9.81 -7.71
N VAL A 201 3.88 -10.47 -6.63
CA VAL A 201 4.59 -11.60 -6.04
C VAL A 201 3.64 -12.79 -5.84
N THR A 202 4.11 -14.01 -6.07
CA THR A 202 3.31 -15.23 -5.94
C THR A 202 4.17 -16.46 -5.76
N ALA A 203 3.62 -17.54 -5.18
CA ALA A 203 4.22 -18.86 -5.18
C ALA A 203 3.81 -19.69 -6.42
N ASP A 204 2.78 -19.27 -7.15
CA ASP A 204 2.18 -19.99 -8.28
C ASP A 204 2.89 -19.63 -9.60
N GLU A 205 3.50 -20.63 -10.23
CA GLU A 205 4.22 -20.48 -11.50
C GLU A 205 3.29 -20.08 -12.65
N SER A 206 2.03 -20.54 -12.64
CA SER A 206 1.05 -20.22 -13.69
C SER A 206 0.65 -18.74 -13.63
N ILE A 207 0.39 -18.21 -12.41
CA ILE A 207 0.12 -16.78 -12.21
C ILE A 207 1.34 -15.96 -12.65
N TYR A 208 2.55 -16.37 -12.25
CA TYR A 208 3.79 -15.70 -12.66
C TYR A 208 3.92 -15.63 -14.19
N LYS A 209 3.80 -16.77 -14.90
CA LYS A 209 3.95 -16.84 -16.37
C LYS A 209 2.94 -15.94 -17.07
N LYS A 210 1.67 -15.97 -16.68
CA LYS A 210 0.61 -15.11 -17.23
C LYS A 210 0.91 -13.63 -17.00
N ALA A 211 1.30 -13.26 -15.78
CA ALA A 211 1.65 -11.89 -15.44
C ALA A 211 2.86 -11.39 -16.24
N ALA A 212 3.93 -12.18 -16.29
CA ALA A 212 5.16 -11.85 -17.01
C ALA A 212 4.94 -11.72 -18.51
N ALA A 213 4.15 -12.63 -19.12
CA ALA A 213 3.77 -12.54 -20.53
C ALA A 213 2.95 -11.27 -20.78
N PHE A 214 1.93 -11.00 -19.99
CA PHE A 214 1.04 -9.86 -20.19
C PHE A 214 1.76 -8.52 -20.20
N ILE A 215 2.75 -8.31 -19.29
CA ILE A 215 3.50 -7.06 -19.23
C ILE A 215 4.56 -6.90 -20.32
N ASP A 216 4.88 -7.97 -21.04
CA ASP A 216 5.87 -7.99 -22.13
C ASP A 216 5.25 -8.53 -23.43
N HIS A 217 4.24 -7.83 -23.92
CA HIS A 217 3.57 -8.02 -25.19
C HIS A 217 2.73 -9.31 -25.34
N GLY A 218 2.52 -10.12 -24.30
CA GLY A 218 1.65 -11.28 -24.29
C GLY A 218 2.33 -12.63 -24.57
N ASP A 219 3.64 -12.64 -24.85
CA ASP A 219 4.37 -13.89 -25.09
C ASP A 219 5.82 -13.76 -24.60
N LEU A 220 6.25 -14.62 -23.69
CA LEU A 220 7.62 -14.62 -23.15
C LEU A 220 8.68 -14.95 -24.21
N GLU A 221 8.31 -15.66 -25.26
CA GLU A 221 9.18 -16.12 -26.34
C GLU A 221 9.16 -15.21 -27.58
N TRP A 222 8.38 -14.12 -27.57
CA TRP A 222 8.14 -13.32 -28.77
C TRP A 222 9.43 -12.77 -29.41
N ARG A 223 10.42 -12.39 -28.60
CA ARG A 223 11.72 -11.90 -29.11
C ARG A 223 12.52 -12.99 -29.79
N ARG A 224 12.40 -14.24 -29.35
CA ARG A 224 13.13 -15.40 -29.90
C ARG A 224 12.43 -15.97 -31.13
N THR A 225 11.09 -16.03 -31.09
CA THR A 225 10.28 -16.68 -32.16
C THR A 225 9.79 -15.69 -33.22
N ASN A 226 9.84 -14.38 -32.94
CA ASN A 226 9.20 -13.31 -33.71
C ASN A 226 7.69 -13.57 -33.92
N LEU A 227 7.06 -14.27 -32.96
CA LEU A 227 5.62 -14.55 -32.92
C LEU A 227 5.06 -14.08 -31.62
N ASN A 228 3.83 -13.58 -31.65
CA ASN A 228 3.06 -13.22 -30.47
C ASN A 228 1.76 -14.03 -30.44
N ARG A 229 1.55 -14.85 -29.41
CA ARG A 229 0.43 -15.79 -29.30
C ARG A 229 -0.76 -15.20 -28.54
N GLU A 230 -0.51 -14.23 -27.66
CA GLU A 230 -1.54 -13.61 -26.82
C GLU A 230 -1.42 -12.10 -26.85
N ILE A 231 -2.51 -11.39 -26.55
CA ILE A 231 -2.50 -9.93 -26.44
C ILE A 231 -1.93 -9.56 -25.08
N GLY A 232 -0.88 -8.75 -25.10
CA GLY A 232 -0.27 -8.16 -23.91
C GLY A 232 0.00 -6.68 -24.13
N THR A 233 0.82 -6.12 -23.25
CA THR A 233 1.16 -4.69 -23.29
C THR A 233 2.61 -4.47 -22.85
N ASN A 234 3.10 -3.23 -22.93
CA ASN A 234 4.43 -2.87 -22.44
C ASN A 234 4.35 -2.14 -21.10
N LEU A 235 4.44 -2.91 -20.02
CA LEU A 235 4.37 -2.41 -18.64
C LEU A 235 5.65 -2.74 -17.86
N ARG A 236 6.75 -2.91 -18.56
CA ARG A 236 8.03 -3.37 -18.00
C ARG A 236 8.70 -2.31 -17.14
N PHE A 237 9.32 -2.78 -16.09
CA PHE A 237 10.18 -1.98 -15.20
C PHE A 237 11.58 -1.82 -15.82
N THR A 238 12.36 -0.84 -15.35
CA THR A 238 13.65 -0.48 -15.94
C THR A 238 14.82 -0.76 -15.00
N ASP A 239 16.03 -0.96 -15.57
CA ASP A 239 17.25 -1.16 -14.79
C ASP A 239 17.63 0.08 -13.97
N ILE A 240 17.31 1.30 -14.43
CA ILE A 240 17.52 2.54 -13.64
C ILE A 240 16.72 2.48 -12.32
N GLN A 241 15.45 2.15 -12.41
CA GLN A 241 14.57 2.04 -11.25
C GLN A 241 14.99 0.86 -10.36
N SER A 242 15.40 -0.25 -10.98
CA SER A 242 15.86 -1.46 -10.27
C SER A 242 17.15 -1.21 -9.48
N ALA A 243 18.08 -0.41 -10.00
CA ALA A 243 19.31 -0.04 -9.28
C ALA A 243 18.98 0.71 -7.98
N LEU A 244 18.04 1.63 -8.02
CA LEU A 244 17.54 2.34 -6.83
C LEU A 244 16.78 1.41 -5.88
N GLY A 245 15.96 0.50 -6.43
CA GLY A 245 15.21 -0.50 -5.67
C GLY A 245 16.13 -1.49 -4.93
N LEU A 246 17.15 -2.00 -5.61
CA LEU A 246 18.14 -2.92 -5.04
C LEU A 246 18.92 -2.32 -3.87
N ALA A 247 19.35 -1.06 -4.01
CA ALA A 247 20.06 -0.36 -2.94
C ALA A 247 19.19 -0.26 -1.68
N GLN A 248 17.93 0.09 -1.83
CA GLN A 248 16.99 0.22 -0.71
C GLN A 248 16.57 -1.14 -0.13
N LEU A 249 16.43 -2.18 -0.98
CA LEU A 249 16.06 -3.52 -0.51
C LEU A 249 17.19 -4.15 0.33
N ARG A 250 18.44 -3.89 0.00
CA ARG A 250 19.60 -4.29 0.80
C ARG A 250 19.51 -3.76 2.24
N ASP A 251 19.08 -2.51 2.40
CA ASP A 251 19.06 -1.80 3.67
C ASP A 251 17.65 -1.79 4.30
N MET A 252 16.76 -2.73 3.88
CA MET A 252 15.35 -2.70 4.21
C MET A 252 15.05 -2.79 5.70
N GLU A 253 15.77 -3.63 6.45
CA GLU A 253 15.55 -3.78 7.89
C GLU A 253 15.95 -2.53 8.67
N GLU A 254 17.02 -1.85 8.25
CA GLU A 254 17.40 -0.56 8.83
C GLU A 254 16.31 0.50 8.59
N ARG A 255 15.77 0.56 7.36
CA ARG A 255 14.67 1.47 7.00
C ARG A 255 13.41 1.21 7.81
N LEU A 256 13.05 -0.04 8.00
CA LEU A 256 11.93 -0.44 8.87
C LEU A 256 12.19 -0.06 10.33
N GLN A 257 13.41 -0.25 10.81
CA GLN A 257 13.78 0.11 12.19
C GLN A 257 13.71 1.62 12.43
N LEU A 258 14.20 2.44 11.50
CA LEU A 258 14.06 3.90 11.57
C LEU A 258 12.59 4.31 11.68
N LYS A 259 11.73 3.68 10.88
CA LYS A 259 10.30 3.96 10.90
C LYS A 259 9.64 3.53 12.21
N ARG A 260 9.96 2.34 12.73
CA ARG A 260 9.46 1.87 14.04
C ARG A 260 9.87 2.82 15.17
N SER A 261 11.12 3.29 15.14
CA SER A 261 11.64 4.22 16.17
C SER A 261 10.87 5.54 16.17
N ALA A 262 10.64 6.14 15.00
CA ALA A 262 9.85 7.37 14.88
C ALA A 262 8.38 7.15 15.31
N PHE A 263 7.77 6.05 14.92
CA PHE A 263 6.41 5.68 15.33
C PHE A 263 6.32 5.49 16.85
N LYS A 264 7.31 4.82 17.46
CA LYS A 264 7.35 4.58 18.91
C LYS A 264 7.35 5.88 19.70
N VAL A 265 8.16 6.87 19.31
CA VAL A 265 8.18 8.18 20.00
C VAL A 265 6.80 8.83 19.98
N LEU A 266 6.12 8.79 18.85
CA LEU A 266 4.77 9.33 18.71
C LEU A 266 3.75 8.52 19.53
N LYS A 267 3.88 7.19 19.56
CA LYS A 267 3.04 6.29 20.35
C LYS A 267 3.22 6.50 21.85
N ASP A 268 4.45 6.66 22.30
CA ASP A 268 4.75 6.94 23.72
C ASP A 268 4.13 8.28 24.18
N ALA A 269 4.08 9.28 23.28
CA ALA A 269 3.49 10.59 23.58
C ALA A 269 1.95 10.60 23.50
N LEU A 270 1.35 9.97 22.52
CA LEU A 270 -0.10 10.02 22.27
C LEU A 270 -0.88 8.85 22.87
N GLY A 271 -0.21 7.76 23.23
CA GLY A 271 -0.83 6.56 23.80
C GLY A 271 -1.85 5.92 22.85
N GLU A 272 -3.01 5.54 23.36
CA GLU A 272 -4.09 4.91 22.60
C GLU A 272 -4.79 5.86 21.61
N ARG A 273 -4.48 7.14 21.65
CA ARG A 273 -4.98 8.14 20.68
C ARG A 273 -4.27 8.07 19.32
N LEU A 274 -3.08 7.47 19.27
CA LEU A 274 -2.44 7.12 18.00
C LEU A 274 -2.94 5.75 17.56
N PHE A 275 -3.51 5.68 16.36
CA PHE A 275 -3.97 4.42 15.79
C PHE A 275 -2.81 3.44 15.63
N ASP A 276 -3.00 2.26 16.14
CA ASP A 276 -2.02 1.18 16.09
C ASP A 276 -2.73 -0.16 16.10
N VAL A 277 -2.17 -1.14 15.41
CA VAL A 277 -2.69 -2.51 15.36
C VAL A 277 -1.66 -3.44 16.01
N PRO A 278 -2.06 -4.44 16.82
CA PRO A 278 -1.14 -5.37 17.44
C PRO A 278 -0.18 -6.03 16.45
N GLY A 279 1.07 -6.27 16.88
CA GLY A 279 2.06 -6.97 16.05
C GLY A 279 3.35 -6.20 15.80
N GLY A 280 3.52 -4.98 16.36
CA GLY A 280 4.78 -4.23 16.25
C GLY A 280 5.08 -3.75 14.83
N ALA A 281 4.05 -3.44 14.07
CA ALA A 281 4.17 -2.93 12.72
C ALA A 281 4.98 -1.63 12.65
N ALA A 282 5.55 -1.33 11.50
CA ALA A 282 6.07 0.00 11.14
C ALA A 282 5.07 0.63 10.15
N PRO A 283 3.96 1.23 10.62
CA PRO A 283 2.88 1.65 9.73
C PRO A 283 3.37 2.69 8.74
N LEU A 284 2.81 2.68 7.53
CA LEU A 284 3.17 3.70 6.53
C LEU A 284 2.74 5.09 7.02
N HIS A 285 1.53 5.22 7.53
CA HIS A 285 0.96 6.49 7.97
C HIS A 285 0.82 6.53 9.49
N ASN A 286 1.06 7.69 10.07
CA ASN A 286 0.70 8.00 11.45
C ASN A 286 -0.73 8.55 11.44
N ILE A 287 -1.67 7.88 12.11
CA ILE A 287 -3.11 8.18 12.03
C ILE A 287 -3.64 8.50 13.42
N VAL A 288 -4.38 9.58 13.53
CA VAL A 288 -5.20 9.91 14.69
C VAL A 288 -6.65 10.15 14.24
N PHE A 289 -7.58 10.07 15.19
CA PHE A 289 -9.00 10.37 14.94
C PHE A 289 -9.46 11.51 15.83
N SER A 290 -10.33 12.37 15.30
CA SER A 290 -10.87 13.53 16.04
C SER A 290 -12.31 13.79 15.63
N GLU A 291 -13.13 14.32 16.54
CA GLU A 291 -14.45 14.88 16.21
C GLU A 291 -14.33 16.20 15.41
N HIS A 292 -13.16 16.86 15.49
CA HIS A 292 -12.86 18.11 14.80
C HIS A 292 -11.62 18.01 13.92
N PRO A 293 -11.60 17.09 12.93
CA PRO A 293 -10.37 16.77 12.18
C PRO A 293 -9.86 17.94 11.33
N ASP A 294 -10.75 18.78 10.78
CA ASP A 294 -10.34 19.92 9.96
C ASP A 294 -9.76 21.06 10.81
N GLU A 295 -10.25 21.23 12.04
CA GLU A 295 -9.68 22.15 13.02
C GLU A 295 -8.28 21.67 13.45
N LEU A 296 -8.09 20.36 13.68
CA LEU A 296 -6.79 19.77 13.99
C LEU A 296 -5.78 20.00 12.87
N VAL A 297 -6.16 19.75 11.62
CA VAL A 297 -5.32 20.02 10.44
C VAL A 297 -4.91 21.49 10.38
N THR A 298 -5.86 22.40 10.65
CA THR A 298 -5.63 23.86 10.64
C THR A 298 -4.69 24.28 11.77
N ALA A 299 -4.89 23.74 12.97
CA ALA A 299 -4.05 24.03 14.14
C ALA A 299 -2.60 23.55 13.92
N LEU A 300 -2.40 22.33 13.43
CA LEU A 300 -1.08 21.78 13.10
C LEU A 300 -0.38 22.63 12.04
N LYS A 301 -1.10 23.05 10.99
CA LYS A 301 -0.56 23.95 9.97
C LYS A 301 -0.09 25.29 10.53
N ALA A 302 -0.78 25.84 11.53
CA ALA A 302 -0.36 27.07 12.20
C ALA A 302 0.98 26.89 12.95
N HIS A 303 1.30 25.68 13.39
CA HIS A 303 2.59 25.30 13.98
C HIS A 303 3.64 24.85 12.96
N GLY A 304 3.39 25.04 11.65
CA GLY A 304 4.30 24.63 10.58
C GLY A 304 4.38 23.11 10.36
N ILE A 305 3.34 22.38 10.73
CA ILE A 305 3.24 20.93 10.59
C ILE A 305 2.16 20.61 9.56
N SER A 306 2.51 19.89 8.47
CA SER A 306 1.52 19.41 7.50
C SER A 306 0.78 18.21 8.06
N ALA A 307 -0.55 18.30 8.06
CA ALA A 307 -1.45 17.18 8.30
C ALA A 307 -2.54 17.17 7.23
N ALA A 308 -3.22 16.05 7.03
CA ALA A 308 -4.23 15.94 5.99
C ALA A 308 -5.36 14.97 6.38
N ARG A 309 -6.56 15.22 5.81
CA ARG A 309 -7.62 14.23 5.73
C ARG A 309 -7.21 13.16 4.73
N PRO A 310 -7.22 11.86 5.08
CA PRO A 310 -6.66 10.85 4.18
C PRO A 310 -7.53 10.60 2.94
N TYR A 311 -8.64 9.92 3.11
CA TYR A 311 -9.49 9.50 1.99
C TYR A 311 -10.95 9.83 2.28
N ARG A 312 -11.72 9.97 1.19
CA ARG A 312 -13.18 9.95 1.24
C ARG A 312 -13.65 8.52 1.07
N LEU A 313 -14.84 8.22 1.58
CA LEU A 313 -15.58 7.01 1.23
C LEU A 313 -15.67 6.89 -0.30
N LEU A 314 -15.29 5.75 -0.86
CA LEU A 314 -15.19 5.58 -2.31
C LEU A 314 -16.51 5.85 -3.05
N SER A 315 -17.65 5.48 -2.47
CA SER A 315 -18.97 5.77 -3.05
C SER A 315 -19.32 7.27 -3.12
N GLN A 316 -18.59 8.14 -2.41
CA GLN A 316 -18.75 9.60 -2.50
C GLN A 316 -18.05 10.22 -3.72
N HIS A 317 -17.20 9.46 -4.41
CA HIS A 317 -16.57 9.93 -5.64
C HIS A 317 -17.53 9.77 -6.82
N PRO A 318 -17.71 10.79 -7.68
CA PRO A 318 -18.62 10.70 -8.81
C PRO A 318 -18.38 9.46 -9.70
N ALA A 319 -17.14 9.06 -9.87
CA ALA A 319 -16.77 7.89 -10.68
C ALA A 319 -17.25 6.54 -10.11
N TYR A 320 -17.63 6.48 -8.83
CA TYR A 320 -17.94 5.23 -8.13
C TYR A 320 -19.32 5.22 -7.48
N GLN A 321 -20.16 6.25 -7.71
CA GLN A 321 -21.49 6.38 -7.09
C GLN A 321 -22.43 5.21 -7.43
N GLU A 322 -22.26 4.61 -8.60
CA GLU A 322 -23.09 3.48 -9.05
C GLU A 322 -22.51 2.11 -8.67
N LEU A 323 -21.35 2.06 -7.99
CA LEU A 323 -20.80 0.79 -7.56
C LEU A 323 -21.71 0.15 -6.49
N PRO A 324 -21.99 -1.16 -6.60
CA PRO A 324 -22.76 -1.86 -5.59
C PRO A 324 -22.09 -1.77 -4.21
N ALA A 325 -22.87 -1.40 -3.21
CA ALA A 325 -22.40 -1.19 -1.86
C ALA A 325 -23.44 -1.66 -0.83
N ALA A 326 -22.98 -2.13 0.33
CA ALA A 326 -23.81 -2.32 1.53
C ALA A 326 -23.71 -1.10 2.47
N SER A 327 -24.21 -1.21 3.72
CA SER A 327 -23.87 -0.23 4.76
C SER A 327 -22.37 -0.12 4.93
N MET A 328 -21.87 1.09 5.09
CA MET A 328 -20.45 1.45 5.14
C MET A 328 -20.14 2.33 6.36
N ASP A 329 -20.72 1.97 7.50
CA ASP A 329 -20.67 2.77 8.71
C ASP A 329 -19.24 2.98 9.23
N ASN A 330 -18.40 1.94 9.16
CA ASN A 330 -17.00 2.03 9.57
C ASN A 330 -16.17 2.85 8.56
N SER A 331 -16.37 2.65 7.27
CA SER A 331 -15.73 3.44 6.22
C SER A 331 -16.12 4.92 6.31
N GLN A 332 -17.37 5.22 6.64
CA GLN A 332 -17.84 6.58 6.90
C GLN A 332 -17.17 7.17 8.14
N PHE A 333 -17.09 6.40 9.24
CA PHE A 333 -16.37 6.83 10.45
C PHE A 333 -14.93 7.24 10.13
N TRP A 334 -14.20 6.43 9.37
CA TRP A 334 -12.83 6.76 8.96
C TRP A 334 -12.78 8.02 8.10
N THR A 335 -13.72 8.18 7.18
CA THR A 335 -13.86 9.39 6.35
C THR A 335 -14.07 10.63 7.20
N ASP A 336 -14.89 10.55 8.25
CA ASP A 336 -15.28 11.72 9.04
C ASP A 336 -14.24 12.11 10.06
N HIS A 337 -13.47 11.16 10.62
CA HIS A 337 -12.64 11.41 11.79
C HIS A 337 -11.13 11.29 11.58
N ALA A 338 -10.66 10.55 10.56
CA ALA A 338 -9.23 10.28 10.39
C ALA A 338 -8.42 11.51 9.98
N VAL A 339 -7.22 11.64 10.55
CA VAL A 339 -6.21 12.64 10.19
C VAL A 339 -4.86 11.95 10.05
N TYR A 340 -4.17 12.17 8.93
CA TYR A 340 -2.79 11.78 8.73
C TYR A 340 -1.86 12.84 9.30
N LEU A 341 -1.00 12.41 10.20
CA LEU A 341 0.14 13.17 10.71
C LEU A 341 1.37 12.93 9.80
N PRO A 342 2.40 13.77 9.87
CA PRO A 342 3.64 13.56 9.13
C PRO A 342 4.20 12.15 9.28
N PHE A 343 4.70 11.60 8.19
CA PHE A 343 5.30 10.28 8.13
C PHE A 343 6.44 10.22 7.09
N GLY A 344 7.22 9.16 7.11
CA GLY A 344 8.34 8.96 6.19
C GLY A 344 9.65 8.71 6.94
N LEU A 345 10.69 8.37 6.17
CA LEU A 345 11.99 7.96 6.72
C LEU A 345 12.86 9.12 7.19
N ALA A 346 12.57 10.34 6.75
CA ALA A 346 13.29 11.53 7.19
C ALA A 346 12.68 12.19 8.43
N LEU A 347 11.59 11.63 8.98
CA LEU A 347 10.98 12.14 10.21
C LEU A 347 11.89 11.85 11.40
N THR A 348 12.37 12.88 12.06
CA THR A 348 13.27 12.75 13.21
C THR A 348 12.50 12.58 14.53
N PRO A 349 13.13 12.08 15.62
CA PRO A 349 12.52 12.07 16.94
C PRO A 349 12.06 13.46 17.40
N GLN A 350 12.84 14.51 17.13
CA GLN A 350 12.48 15.89 17.47
C GLN A 350 11.24 16.37 16.69
N ASP A 351 11.09 15.94 15.41
CA ASP A 351 9.88 16.23 14.66
C ASP A 351 8.65 15.55 15.29
N THR A 352 8.80 14.29 15.72
CA THR A 352 7.70 13.53 16.35
C THR A 352 7.30 14.11 17.72
N GLU A 353 8.26 14.52 18.54
CA GLU A 353 7.99 15.24 19.79
C GLU A 353 7.26 16.56 19.55
N ARG A 354 7.69 17.33 18.54
CA ARG A 354 7.03 18.58 18.16
C ARG A 354 5.62 18.36 17.64
N ILE A 355 5.35 17.30 16.87
CA ILE A 355 4.01 16.94 16.40
C ILE A 355 3.11 16.66 17.62
N ALA A 356 3.55 15.81 18.55
CA ALA A 356 2.80 15.48 19.74
C ALA A 356 2.50 16.72 20.60
N ALA A 357 3.51 17.55 20.89
CA ALA A 357 3.34 18.79 21.64
C ALA A 357 2.37 19.78 20.96
N SER A 358 2.38 19.84 19.62
CA SER A 358 1.47 20.72 18.88
C SER A 358 0.03 20.22 18.90
N ILE A 359 -0.19 18.90 18.92
CA ILE A 359 -1.53 18.30 19.11
C ILE A 359 -2.06 18.67 20.49
N GLU A 360 -1.28 18.47 21.55
CA GLU A 360 -1.68 18.83 22.91
C GLU A 360 -1.97 20.34 23.04
N ALA A 361 -1.11 21.17 22.50
CA ALA A 361 -1.28 22.63 22.52
C ALA A 361 -2.51 23.12 21.73
N SER A 362 -3.01 22.34 20.79
CA SER A 362 -4.22 22.67 20.04
C SER A 362 -5.49 22.64 20.92
N GLY A 363 -5.47 21.90 22.02
CA GLY A 363 -6.64 21.64 22.85
C GLY A 363 -7.74 20.80 22.19
N ILE A 364 -7.50 20.27 20.98
CA ILE A 364 -8.48 19.48 20.23
C ILE A 364 -8.42 18.04 20.68
N SER A 365 -9.57 17.49 21.09
CA SER A 365 -9.68 16.13 21.58
C SER A 365 -9.47 15.11 20.45
N LEU A 366 -8.67 14.08 20.77
CA LEU A 366 -8.50 12.90 19.93
C LEU A 366 -9.40 11.76 20.44
N LEU A 367 -9.91 10.96 19.49
CA LEU A 367 -10.65 9.75 19.77
C LEU A 367 -9.68 8.57 19.92
N SER A 368 -9.96 7.68 20.88
CA SER A 368 -9.28 6.39 20.99
C SER A 368 -10.12 5.31 20.28
N ILE A 369 -9.48 4.51 19.43
CA ILE A 369 -10.12 3.34 18.83
C ILE A 369 -9.62 2.10 19.57
N GLN A 370 -10.56 1.36 20.16
CA GLN A 370 -10.23 0.06 20.74
C GLN A 370 -9.96 -0.92 19.59
N VAL A 371 -8.74 -1.40 19.53
CA VAL A 371 -8.31 -2.44 18.60
C VAL A 371 -8.52 -3.79 19.26
N ARG A 372 -9.07 -4.76 18.53
CA ARG A 372 -9.20 -6.15 19.02
C ARG A 372 -7.82 -6.70 19.34
N GLN A 373 -7.69 -7.32 20.51
CA GLN A 373 -6.46 -7.98 20.95
C GLN A 373 -6.30 -9.35 20.30
#